data_672f6821e722047f604f473eace38c2c
#
_entry.id   672f6821e722047f604f473eace38c2c
#
_cell.length_a   1.000
_cell.length_b   1.000
_cell.length_c   1.000
_cell.angle_alpha   90.00
_cell.angle_beta   90.00
_cell.angle_gamma   90.00
#
_symmetry.space_group_name_H-M   'P 1'
#
loop_
_entity.id
_entity.type
_entity.pdbx_description
1 polymer ?
#
loop_
_entity_poly.entity_id
_entity_poly.type
_entity_poly.pdbx_seq_one_letter_code
_entity_poly.pdbx_strand_id
1 'polypeptide(L)'
;MEHGRETFRAVHVDAAARVARVAREAGVEHLAHVSGIGSDPQSSSRYIKARGEGEQAVQRAFANATLIRPSVMFGLDDAFLTTLVKMVRLLPVCPMFGRGETKLQPVYVEDVAEAVARLMANTAGISRPCYEFGGPKIYTYGELLRTIARHLGSRRSFIPVPFALWHVLATLSEYVPGAPLTRDQIALMQNDNVASPDFPGLRELGVEPTPLDAVLDEVGRRAAASGLR
;
A
#
# COMPACT_ATOMS: atom_id res chain seq x y z
N MET A 1 6.53 -12.20 6.17
CA MET A 1 7.61 -13.15 6.48
C MET A 1 7.76 -14.10 5.32
N GLU A 2 8.99 -14.34 4.88
CA GLU A 2 9.28 -15.32 3.81
C GLU A 2 9.26 -16.71 4.42
N HIS A 3 8.42 -17.62 3.89
CA HIS A 3 8.35 -19.01 4.36
C HIS A 3 8.60 -19.95 3.18
N GLY A 4 9.68 -20.73 3.26
CA GLY A 4 10.00 -21.76 2.28
C GLY A 4 10.21 -21.23 0.86
N ARG A 5 9.32 -21.64 -0.10
CA ARG A 5 9.38 -21.19 -1.50
C ARG A 5 8.74 -19.82 -1.74
N GLU A 6 8.01 -19.27 -0.78
CA GLU A 6 7.33 -17.98 -0.88
C GLU A 6 8.24 -16.85 -0.36
N THR A 7 9.19 -16.46 -1.18
CA THR A 7 10.04 -15.30 -0.91
C THR A 7 9.54 -14.08 -1.67
N PHE A 8 9.90 -12.87 -1.22
CA PHE A 8 9.57 -11.64 -1.96
C PHE A 8 10.05 -11.72 -3.41
N ARG A 9 11.24 -12.27 -3.64
CA ARG A 9 11.78 -12.45 -4.99
C ARG A 9 10.93 -13.42 -5.80
N ALA A 10 10.58 -14.58 -5.24
CA ALA A 10 9.79 -15.59 -5.94
C ALA A 10 8.43 -15.05 -6.41
N VAL A 11 7.78 -14.21 -5.55
CA VAL A 11 6.46 -13.65 -5.85
C VAL A 11 6.56 -12.41 -6.73
N HIS A 12 7.33 -11.40 -6.31
CA HIS A 12 7.34 -10.11 -6.99
C HIS A 12 8.22 -10.06 -8.25
N VAL A 13 9.23 -10.91 -8.35
CA VAL A 13 10.13 -10.92 -9.51
C VAL A 13 9.85 -12.11 -10.42
N ASP A 14 10.04 -13.33 -9.90
CA ASP A 14 10.06 -14.53 -10.76
C ASP A 14 8.65 -14.89 -11.25
N ALA A 15 7.63 -14.82 -10.40
CA ALA A 15 6.25 -15.07 -10.78
C ALA A 15 5.71 -13.96 -11.69
N ALA A 16 5.99 -12.69 -11.40
CA ALA A 16 5.58 -11.56 -12.23
C ALA A 16 6.19 -11.63 -13.64
N ALA A 17 7.49 -11.91 -13.73
CA ALA A 17 8.16 -12.11 -15.03
C ALA A 17 7.59 -13.30 -15.82
N ARG A 18 7.22 -14.38 -15.11
CA ARG A 18 6.61 -15.57 -15.73
C ARG A 18 5.24 -15.22 -16.32
N VAL A 19 4.39 -14.53 -15.57
CA VAL A 19 3.08 -14.09 -16.06
C VAL A 19 3.23 -13.19 -17.27
N ALA A 20 4.11 -12.21 -17.21
CA ALA A 20 4.38 -11.30 -18.33
C ALA A 20 4.86 -12.02 -19.59
N ARG A 21 5.75 -13.00 -19.43
CA ARG A 21 6.22 -13.83 -20.55
C ARG A 21 5.09 -14.66 -21.17
N VAL A 22 4.31 -15.37 -20.35
CA VAL A 22 3.18 -16.20 -20.83
C VAL A 22 2.13 -15.33 -21.52
N ALA A 23 1.83 -14.16 -20.98
CA ALA A 23 0.91 -13.21 -21.61
C ALA A 23 1.40 -12.80 -23.00
N ARG A 24 2.68 -12.49 -23.16
CA ARG A 24 3.27 -12.19 -24.48
C ARG A 24 3.20 -13.38 -25.44
N GLU A 25 3.54 -14.58 -24.98
CA GLU A 25 3.49 -15.80 -25.78
C GLU A 25 2.06 -16.16 -26.23
N ALA A 26 1.07 -15.81 -25.39
CA ALA A 26 -0.35 -15.98 -25.69
C ALA A 26 -0.93 -14.86 -26.57
N GLY A 27 -0.13 -13.88 -27.00
CA GLY A 27 -0.59 -12.77 -27.85
C GLY A 27 -1.47 -11.76 -27.13
N VAL A 28 -1.36 -11.64 -25.80
CA VAL A 28 -2.06 -10.59 -25.02
C VAL A 28 -1.55 -9.22 -25.47
N GLU A 29 -2.46 -8.34 -25.81
CA GLU A 29 -2.14 -7.00 -26.30
C GLU A 29 -1.79 -6.01 -25.17
N HIS A 30 -2.47 -6.10 -24.03
CA HIS A 30 -2.31 -5.19 -22.90
C HIS A 30 -2.06 -5.95 -21.61
N LEU A 31 -1.04 -5.53 -20.87
CA LEU A 31 -0.70 -6.06 -19.55
C LEU A 31 -0.55 -4.90 -18.56
N ALA A 32 -1.32 -4.92 -17.49
CA ALA A 32 -1.10 -4.04 -16.34
C ALA A 32 -0.45 -4.82 -15.20
N HIS A 33 0.62 -4.26 -14.64
CA HIS A 33 1.31 -4.81 -13.48
C HIS A 33 1.12 -3.90 -12.26
N VAL A 34 0.43 -4.41 -11.25
CA VAL A 34 0.21 -3.66 -10.00
C VAL A 34 1.44 -3.83 -9.10
N SER A 35 2.11 -2.71 -8.87
CA SER A 35 3.27 -2.56 -8.00
C SER A 35 2.91 -1.65 -6.80
N GLY A 36 3.63 -0.57 -6.55
CA GLY A 36 3.29 0.46 -5.58
C GLY A 36 4.30 1.58 -5.52
N ILE A 37 3.87 2.72 -5.03
CA ILE A 37 4.71 3.89 -4.84
C ILE A 37 5.95 3.54 -4.03
N GLY A 38 7.10 4.09 -4.43
CA GLY A 38 8.38 3.87 -3.76
C GLY A 38 9.08 2.56 -4.12
N SER A 39 8.59 1.79 -5.14
CA SER A 39 9.30 0.62 -5.65
C SER A 39 10.67 1.03 -6.22
N ASP A 40 11.74 0.45 -5.67
CA ASP A 40 13.13 0.80 -6.02
C ASP A 40 14.02 -0.45 -6.00
N PRO A 41 14.61 -0.83 -7.16
CA PRO A 41 15.50 -2.00 -7.24
C PRO A 41 16.82 -1.82 -6.48
N GLN A 42 17.17 -0.61 -6.06
CA GLN A 42 18.37 -0.31 -5.28
C GLN A 42 18.09 -0.21 -3.77
N SER A 43 16.84 -0.37 -3.35
CA SER A 43 16.46 -0.25 -1.93
C SER A 43 17.18 -1.27 -1.05
N SER A 44 17.50 -0.85 0.17
CA SER A 44 17.99 -1.74 1.23
C SER A 44 16.89 -2.65 1.82
N SER A 45 15.61 -2.26 1.70
CA SER A 45 14.47 -3.11 2.04
C SER A 45 14.30 -4.21 1.00
N ARG A 46 14.30 -5.47 1.44
CA ARG A 46 14.12 -6.63 0.55
C ARG A 46 12.77 -6.60 -0.17
N TYR A 47 11.73 -6.13 0.49
CA TYR A 47 10.39 -6.00 -0.08
C TYR A 47 10.34 -4.92 -1.17
N ILE A 48 10.79 -3.69 -0.88
CA ILE A 48 10.81 -2.57 -1.83
C ILE A 48 11.69 -2.93 -3.04
N LYS A 49 12.87 -3.50 -2.78
CA LYS A 49 13.80 -3.97 -3.81
C LYS A 49 13.16 -5.00 -4.73
N ALA A 50 12.52 -6.04 -4.16
CA ALA A 50 11.88 -7.08 -4.96
C ALA A 50 10.74 -6.52 -5.83
N ARG A 51 10.01 -5.52 -5.38
CA ARG A 51 9.00 -4.84 -6.19
C ARG A 51 9.63 -4.09 -7.36
N GLY A 52 10.67 -3.29 -7.13
CA GLY A 52 11.39 -2.58 -8.19
C GLY A 52 12.05 -3.52 -9.20
N GLU A 53 12.69 -4.61 -8.74
CA GLU A 53 13.22 -5.65 -9.61
C GLU A 53 12.10 -6.35 -10.41
N GLY A 54 10.93 -6.54 -9.81
CA GLY A 54 9.74 -7.10 -10.44
C GLY A 54 9.22 -6.24 -11.59
N GLU A 55 9.10 -4.93 -11.39
CA GLU A 55 8.73 -3.99 -12.44
C GLU A 55 9.68 -4.10 -13.65
N GLN A 56 10.99 -4.10 -13.39
CA GLN A 56 11.99 -4.26 -14.45
C GLN A 56 11.88 -5.63 -15.15
N ALA A 57 11.60 -6.69 -14.40
CA ALA A 57 11.45 -8.03 -14.95
C ALA A 57 10.20 -8.15 -15.83
N VAL A 58 9.10 -7.55 -15.43
CA VAL A 58 7.86 -7.47 -16.22
C VAL A 58 8.10 -6.68 -17.50
N GLN A 59 8.69 -5.49 -17.44
CA GLN A 59 8.97 -4.66 -18.62
C GLN A 59 9.93 -5.34 -19.61
N ARG A 60 10.92 -6.10 -19.12
CA ARG A 60 11.79 -6.91 -20.00
C ARG A 60 11.04 -8.06 -20.69
N ALA A 61 10.09 -8.66 -20.00
CA ALA A 61 9.30 -9.78 -20.52
C ALA A 61 8.17 -9.31 -21.45
N PHE A 62 7.57 -8.15 -21.17
CA PHE A 62 6.46 -7.54 -21.90
C PHE A 62 6.70 -6.03 -22.02
N ALA A 63 7.32 -5.60 -23.14
CA ALA A 63 7.85 -4.23 -23.30
C ALA A 63 6.79 -3.12 -23.12
N ASN A 64 5.54 -3.39 -23.51
CA ASN A 64 4.42 -2.45 -23.43
C ASN A 64 3.59 -2.63 -22.14
N ALA A 65 4.12 -3.31 -21.12
CA ALA A 65 3.42 -3.43 -19.84
C ALA A 65 3.25 -2.06 -19.20
N THR A 66 2.04 -1.79 -18.72
CA THR A 66 1.74 -0.60 -17.91
C THR A 66 1.97 -0.90 -16.43
N LEU A 67 2.82 -0.13 -15.79
CA LEU A 67 3.03 -0.21 -14.35
C LEU A 67 1.99 0.63 -13.61
N ILE A 68 1.41 0.07 -12.57
CA ILE A 68 0.46 0.76 -11.69
C ILE A 68 1.04 0.75 -10.29
N ARG A 69 1.31 1.92 -9.76
CA ARG A 69 1.86 2.15 -8.43
C ARG A 69 0.83 2.83 -7.53
N PRO A 70 -0.04 2.08 -6.88
CA PRO A 70 -0.91 2.68 -5.87
C PRO A 70 -0.11 3.06 -4.63
N SER A 71 -0.57 4.09 -3.94
CA SER A 71 -0.21 4.39 -2.56
C SER A 71 -0.76 3.29 -1.64
N VAL A 72 -0.64 3.47 -0.32
CA VAL A 72 -1.27 2.55 0.62
C VAL A 72 -2.77 2.48 0.35
N MET A 73 -3.25 1.30 -0.01
CA MET A 73 -4.66 1.08 -0.31
C MET A 73 -5.45 0.87 0.98
N PHE A 74 -6.67 1.37 1.00
CA PHE A 74 -7.64 1.12 2.07
C PHE A 74 -8.97 0.64 1.50
N GLY A 75 -9.73 -0.07 2.31
CA GLY A 75 -11.05 -0.61 1.96
C GLY A 75 -11.75 -1.17 3.18
N LEU A 76 -12.90 -1.81 2.97
CA LEU A 76 -13.71 -2.31 4.07
C LEU A 76 -13.08 -3.51 4.80
N ASP A 77 -12.31 -4.33 4.07
CA ASP A 77 -11.73 -5.58 4.57
C ASP A 77 -10.19 -5.58 4.44
N ASP A 78 -9.57 -4.38 4.32
CA ASP A 78 -8.13 -4.28 4.20
C ASP A 78 -7.41 -4.47 5.54
N ALA A 79 -6.14 -4.91 5.48
CA ALA A 79 -5.34 -5.13 6.67
C ALA A 79 -4.81 -3.81 7.28
N PHE A 80 -4.56 -2.78 6.47
CA PHE A 80 -3.94 -1.55 6.92
C PHE A 80 -4.89 -0.75 7.82
N LEU A 81 -6.06 -0.34 7.29
CA LEU A 81 -7.03 0.45 8.03
C LEU A 81 -7.60 -0.34 9.22
N THR A 82 -7.90 -1.63 9.02
CA THR A 82 -8.39 -2.51 10.09
C THR A 82 -7.40 -2.61 11.25
N THR A 83 -6.09 -2.69 10.96
CA THR A 83 -5.05 -2.72 12.01
C THR A 83 -5.01 -1.41 12.77
N LEU A 84 -5.07 -0.27 12.09
CA LEU A 84 -5.08 1.05 12.74
C LEU A 84 -6.33 1.25 13.59
N VAL A 85 -7.50 0.84 13.09
CA VAL A 85 -8.76 0.88 13.84
C VAL A 85 -8.68 0.00 15.09
N LYS A 86 -8.18 -1.23 14.99
CA LYS A 86 -7.96 -2.13 16.13
C LYS A 86 -7.00 -1.51 17.15
N MET A 87 -5.90 -0.95 16.70
CA MET A 87 -4.93 -0.28 17.56
C MET A 87 -5.58 0.86 18.36
N VAL A 88 -6.32 1.75 17.69
CA VAL A 88 -7.01 2.88 18.33
C VAL A 88 -8.09 2.43 19.32
N ARG A 89 -8.78 1.30 19.05
CA ARG A 89 -9.83 0.77 19.93
C ARG A 89 -9.28 0.05 21.15
N LEU A 90 -8.27 -0.81 20.94
CA LEU A 90 -7.80 -1.75 21.97
C LEU A 90 -6.74 -1.14 22.90
N LEU A 91 -5.88 -0.26 22.37
CA LEU A 91 -4.79 0.28 23.17
C LEU A 91 -5.22 1.56 23.93
N PRO A 92 -4.94 1.65 25.22
CA PRO A 92 -5.18 2.89 25.99
C PRO A 92 -4.32 4.04 25.51
N VAL A 93 -3.14 3.72 25.00
CA VAL A 93 -2.17 4.63 24.39
C VAL A 93 -1.68 4.02 23.08
N CYS A 94 -1.72 4.80 22.00
CA CYS A 94 -1.35 4.35 20.66
C CYS A 94 0.09 4.79 20.34
N PRO A 95 1.03 3.86 20.15
CA PRO A 95 2.37 4.19 19.72
C PRO A 95 2.38 4.64 18.25
N MET A 96 3.15 5.68 17.92
CA MET A 96 3.36 6.16 16.57
C MET A 96 4.78 5.84 16.08
N PHE A 97 4.93 5.56 14.81
CA PHE A 97 6.24 5.49 14.18
C PHE A 97 6.90 6.87 14.14
N GLY A 98 8.09 6.99 14.76
CA GLY A 98 8.79 8.26 14.88
C GLY A 98 7.91 9.30 15.56
N ARG A 99 7.84 10.49 14.98
CA ARG A 99 6.94 11.59 15.40
C ARG A 99 5.60 11.59 14.65
N GLY A 100 5.38 10.57 13.80
CA GLY A 100 4.18 10.51 12.97
C GLY A 100 4.23 11.47 11.78
N GLU A 101 5.41 11.84 11.30
CA GLU A 101 5.62 12.84 10.24
C GLU A 101 5.60 12.24 8.83
N THR A 102 5.77 10.92 8.71
CA THR A 102 5.72 10.20 7.42
C THR A 102 4.42 10.51 6.69
N LYS A 103 4.52 10.93 5.44
CA LYS A 103 3.37 11.30 4.62
C LYS A 103 2.82 10.08 3.90
N LEU A 104 1.51 9.93 3.98
CA LEU A 104 0.76 8.88 3.31
C LEU A 104 -0.37 9.52 2.51
N GLN A 105 -0.65 8.98 1.33
CA GLN A 105 -1.77 9.42 0.49
C GLN A 105 -2.73 8.25 0.23
N PRO A 106 -3.45 7.77 1.27
CA PRO A 106 -4.27 6.57 1.17
C PRO A 106 -5.24 6.63 0.00
N VAL A 107 -5.31 5.55 -0.78
CA VAL A 107 -6.18 5.43 -1.95
C VAL A 107 -7.21 4.34 -1.74
N TYR A 108 -8.47 4.59 -2.13
CA TYR A 108 -9.54 3.59 -2.01
C TYR A 108 -9.35 2.46 -3.02
N VAL A 109 -9.44 1.23 -2.56
CA VAL A 109 -9.13 0.06 -3.39
C VAL A 109 -10.08 -0.07 -4.59
N GLU A 110 -11.35 0.34 -4.45
CA GLU A 110 -12.30 0.28 -5.57
C GLU A 110 -12.00 1.34 -6.63
N ASP A 111 -11.50 2.53 -6.25
CA ASP A 111 -11.05 3.54 -7.21
C ASP A 111 -9.85 3.02 -8.02
N VAL A 112 -8.94 2.29 -7.37
CA VAL A 112 -7.81 1.65 -8.04
C VAL A 112 -8.30 0.58 -9.02
N ALA A 113 -9.26 -0.25 -8.61
CA ALA A 113 -9.84 -1.29 -9.46
C ALA A 113 -10.57 -0.69 -10.67
N GLU A 114 -11.36 0.37 -10.46
CA GLU A 114 -12.05 1.10 -11.54
C GLU A 114 -11.06 1.72 -12.52
N ALA A 115 -10.00 2.36 -12.02
CA ALA A 115 -8.96 2.95 -12.86
C ALA A 115 -8.25 1.89 -13.71
N VAL A 116 -7.91 0.75 -13.12
CA VAL A 116 -7.32 -0.39 -13.83
C VAL A 116 -8.28 -0.93 -14.90
N ALA A 117 -9.56 -1.08 -14.58
CA ALA A 117 -10.58 -1.55 -15.52
C ALA A 117 -10.70 -0.59 -16.72
N ARG A 118 -10.77 0.72 -16.47
CA ARG A 118 -10.82 1.74 -17.53
C ARG A 118 -9.56 1.73 -18.40
N LEU A 119 -8.39 1.61 -17.77
CA LEU A 119 -7.11 1.54 -18.47
C LEU A 119 -7.06 0.32 -19.40
N MET A 120 -7.55 -0.84 -18.95
CA MET A 120 -7.58 -2.06 -19.75
C MET A 120 -8.65 -2.03 -20.86
N ALA A 121 -9.76 -1.34 -20.63
CA ALA A 121 -10.82 -1.18 -21.62
C ALA A 121 -10.50 -0.11 -22.68
N ASN A 122 -9.71 0.90 -22.34
CA ASN A 122 -9.41 2.04 -23.21
C ASN A 122 -8.14 1.80 -24.03
N THR A 123 -8.26 1.00 -25.07
CA THR A 123 -7.15 0.67 -25.97
C THR A 123 -6.70 1.82 -26.89
N ALA A 124 -7.38 2.97 -26.87
CA ALA A 124 -7.25 3.98 -27.93
C ALA A 124 -6.57 5.30 -27.53
N GLY A 125 -6.22 5.55 -26.26
CA GLY A 125 -5.87 6.94 -26.00
C GLY A 125 -4.89 7.30 -24.93
N ILE A 126 -4.77 6.58 -23.82
CA ILE A 126 -3.92 6.98 -22.70
C ILE A 126 -3.04 5.80 -22.28
N SER A 127 -2.04 5.49 -23.09
CA SER A 127 -1.01 4.54 -22.70
C SER A 127 0.21 5.29 -22.20
N ARG A 128 0.35 5.34 -20.88
CA ARG A 128 1.59 5.75 -20.22
C ARG A 128 2.26 4.52 -19.64
N PRO A 129 3.59 4.46 -19.60
CA PRO A 129 4.30 3.30 -19.08
C PRO A 129 4.13 3.10 -17.57
N CYS A 130 3.74 4.16 -16.84
CA CYS A 130 3.55 4.12 -15.41
C CYS A 130 2.48 5.11 -14.94
N TYR A 131 1.68 4.69 -13.96
CA TYR A 131 0.69 5.50 -13.24
C TYR A 131 0.95 5.40 -11.74
N GLU A 132 0.76 6.51 -11.02
CA GLU A 132 0.79 6.52 -9.56
C GLU A 132 -0.56 6.96 -9.00
N PHE A 133 -1.20 6.08 -8.23
CA PHE A 133 -2.54 6.31 -7.70
C PHE A 133 -2.50 6.70 -6.23
N GLY A 134 -2.80 7.95 -5.94
CA GLY A 134 -2.99 8.48 -4.60
C GLY A 134 -4.44 8.89 -4.37
N GLY A 135 -4.86 8.88 -3.12
CA GLY A 135 -6.17 9.41 -2.72
C GLY A 135 -6.21 10.94 -2.78
N PRO A 136 -7.36 11.57 -2.46
CA PRO A 136 -7.55 13.01 -2.64
C PRO A 136 -6.77 13.87 -1.62
N LYS A 137 -6.26 13.26 -0.54
CA LYS A 137 -5.60 13.98 0.53
C LYS A 137 -4.35 13.27 1.03
N ILE A 138 -3.30 14.05 1.25
CA ILE A 138 -2.07 13.62 1.91
C ILE A 138 -2.24 13.84 3.41
N TYR A 139 -1.91 12.81 4.20
CA TYR A 139 -1.90 12.85 5.65
C TYR A 139 -0.49 12.60 6.16
N THR A 140 -0.08 13.24 7.23
CA THR A 140 0.97 12.65 8.05
C THR A 140 0.41 11.43 8.77
N TYR A 141 1.25 10.47 9.13
CA TYR A 141 0.82 9.28 9.86
C TYR A 141 0.09 9.64 11.18
N GLY A 142 0.57 10.68 11.87
CA GLY A 142 -0.08 11.18 13.06
C GLY A 142 -1.46 11.81 12.81
N GLU A 143 -1.63 12.52 11.67
CA GLU A 143 -2.94 13.05 11.24
C GLU A 143 -3.90 11.93 10.88
N LEU A 144 -3.43 10.91 10.17
CA LEU A 144 -4.21 9.73 9.83
C LEU A 144 -4.76 9.04 11.08
N LEU A 145 -3.91 8.77 12.06
CA LEU A 145 -4.32 8.16 13.33
C LEU A 145 -5.34 9.01 14.09
N ARG A 146 -5.15 10.35 14.16
CA ARG A 146 -6.11 11.25 14.80
C ARG A 146 -7.43 11.32 14.05
N THR A 147 -7.41 11.23 12.72
CA THR A 147 -8.62 11.18 11.90
C THR A 147 -9.42 9.91 12.20
N ILE A 148 -8.75 8.74 12.21
CA ILE A 148 -9.38 7.47 12.60
C ILE A 148 -9.95 7.54 14.01
N ALA A 149 -9.19 8.03 14.99
CA ALA A 149 -9.65 8.15 16.38
C ALA A 149 -10.89 9.05 16.50
N ARG A 150 -10.95 10.14 15.76
CA ARG A 150 -12.10 11.06 15.73
C ARG A 150 -13.36 10.37 15.23
N HIS A 151 -13.28 9.61 14.11
CA HIS A 151 -14.42 8.86 13.57
C HIS A 151 -14.90 7.75 14.51
N LEU A 152 -13.98 7.19 15.30
CA LEU A 152 -14.32 6.18 16.31
C LEU A 152 -14.82 6.77 17.63
N GLY A 153 -14.94 8.11 17.75
CA GLY A 153 -15.28 8.78 19.00
C GLY A 153 -14.24 8.57 20.13
N SER A 154 -13.02 8.21 19.76
CA SER A 154 -11.96 7.84 20.70
C SER A 154 -11.07 9.04 21.04
N ARG A 155 -10.79 9.22 22.34
CA ARG A 155 -9.89 10.26 22.87
C ARG A 155 -8.53 9.69 23.28
N ARG A 156 -8.00 8.74 22.50
CA ARG A 156 -6.71 8.10 22.81
C ARG A 156 -5.54 9.06 22.64
N SER A 157 -4.55 8.88 23.50
CA SER A 157 -3.27 9.58 23.39
C SER A 157 -2.36 8.85 22.42
N PHE A 158 -1.63 9.62 21.61
CA PHE A 158 -0.63 9.11 20.65
C PHE A 158 0.75 9.46 21.14
N ILE A 159 1.63 8.46 21.30
CA ILE A 159 2.98 8.65 21.82
C ILE A 159 3.99 8.41 20.70
N PRO A 160 4.90 9.36 20.43
CA PRO A 160 5.97 9.15 19.48
C PRO A 160 6.96 8.12 20.01
N VAL A 161 7.27 7.12 19.18
CA VAL A 161 8.26 6.08 19.49
C VAL A 161 9.37 6.15 18.45
N PRO A 162 10.64 6.37 18.84
CA PRO A 162 11.76 6.48 17.93
C PRO A 162 11.90 5.22 17.05
N PHE A 163 12.28 5.38 15.78
CA PHE A 163 12.49 4.26 14.87
C PHE A 163 13.53 3.24 15.37
N ALA A 164 14.55 3.70 16.11
CA ALA A 164 15.52 2.82 16.71
C ALA A 164 14.87 1.79 17.66
N LEU A 165 13.88 2.22 18.46
CA LEU A 165 13.16 1.30 19.34
C LEU A 165 12.27 0.34 18.54
N TRP A 166 11.62 0.82 17.47
CA TRP A 166 10.87 -0.05 16.56
C TRP A 166 11.74 -1.13 15.92
N HIS A 167 12.98 -0.80 15.52
CA HIS A 167 13.93 -1.79 14.99
C HIS A 167 14.31 -2.86 16.01
N VAL A 168 14.52 -2.46 17.28
CA VAL A 168 14.78 -3.42 18.38
C VAL A 168 13.58 -4.34 18.58
N LEU A 169 12.36 -3.77 18.64
CA LEU A 169 11.13 -4.54 18.80
C LEU A 169 10.91 -5.52 17.63
N ALA A 170 11.12 -5.06 16.38
CA ALA A 170 11.01 -5.93 15.21
C ALA A 170 12.02 -7.08 15.24
N THR A 171 13.26 -6.82 15.67
CA THR A 171 14.27 -7.87 15.81
C THR A 171 13.85 -8.92 16.84
N LEU A 172 13.31 -8.49 17.97
CA LEU A 172 12.82 -9.41 19.00
C LEU A 172 11.57 -10.17 18.52
N SER A 173 10.71 -9.52 17.75
CA SER A 173 9.47 -10.13 17.22
C SER A 173 9.72 -11.20 16.15
N GLU A 174 10.88 -11.20 15.47
CA GLU A 174 11.25 -12.26 14.51
C GLU A 174 11.26 -13.66 15.13
N TYR A 175 11.44 -13.76 16.45
CA TYR A 175 11.40 -15.03 17.19
C TYR A 175 9.97 -15.46 17.59
N VAL A 176 8.96 -14.61 17.34
CA VAL A 176 7.57 -14.89 17.70
C VAL A 176 6.76 -15.16 16.43
N PRO A 177 6.25 -16.39 16.22
CA PRO A 177 5.41 -16.70 15.06
C PRO A 177 4.16 -15.79 15.02
N GLY A 178 3.89 -15.16 13.86
CA GLY A 178 2.74 -14.29 13.70
C GLY A 178 2.91 -12.88 14.27
N ALA A 179 4.13 -12.47 14.61
CA ALA A 179 4.39 -11.12 15.10
C ALA A 179 3.85 -10.03 14.16
N PRO A 180 3.16 -9.02 14.71
CA PRO A 180 2.47 -8.00 13.92
C PRO A 180 3.40 -6.96 13.27
N LEU A 181 4.70 -6.96 13.62
CA LEU A 181 5.66 -5.96 13.19
C LEU A 181 6.88 -6.61 12.53
N THR A 182 7.20 -6.16 11.30
CA THR A 182 8.39 -6.60 10.56
C THR A 182 9.33 -5.44 10.28
N ARG A 183 10.61 -5.73 10.03
CA ARG A 183 11.61 -4.71 9.63
C ARG A 183 11.22 -4.02 8.33
N ASP A 184 10.60 -4.74 7.38
CA ASP A 184 10.14 -4.16 6.12
C ASP A 184 9.01 -3.16 6.33
N GLN A 185 8.07 -3.43 7.27
CA GLN A 185 7.03 -2.48 7.64
C GLN A 185 7.60 -1.20 8.26
N ILE A 186 8.64 -1.31 9.09
CA ILE A 186 9.34 -0.14 9.64
C ILE A 186 10.00 0.66 8.53
N ALA A 187 10.69 -0.01 7.58
CA ALA A 187 11.32 0.64 6.45
C ALA A 187 10.30 1.39 5.56
N LEU A 188 9.10 0.82 5.35
CA LEU A 188 8.01 1.49 4.65
C LEU A 188 7.55 2.76 5.39
N MET A 189 7.48 2.71 6.73
CA MET A 189 7.07 3.88 7.54
C MET A 189 8.16 4.94 7.70
N GLN A 190 9.37 4.71 7.21
CA GLN A 190 10.45 5.72 7.18
C GLN A 190 10.46 6.55 5.89
N ASN A 191 9.66 6.17 4.88
CA ASN A 191 9.59 6.83 3.59
C ASN A 191 8.17 7.32 3.32
N ASP A 192 8.06 8.50 2.72
CA ASP A 192 6.78 9.01 2.28
C ASP A 192 6.17 8.11 1.20
N ASN A 193 4.85 7.91 1.26
CA ASN A 193 4.09 7.13 0.29
C ASN A 193 3.03 8.03 -0.34
N VAL A 194 3.50 8.91 -1.24
CA VAL A 194 2.73 9.96 -1.90
C VAL A 194 2.98 9.89 -3.39
N ALA A 195 1.92 10.00 -4.19
CA ALA A 195 2.03 10.01 -5.65
C ALA A 195 2.81 11.24 -6.14
N SER A 196 3.72 11.00 -7.08
CA SER A 196 4.48 12.08 -7.73
C SER A 196 3.62 12.78 -8.77
N PRO A 197 3.71 14.11 -8.90
CA PRO A 197 3.03 14.84 -9.96
C PRO A 197 3.57 14.52 -11.37
N ASP A 198 4.72 13.85 -11.46
CA ASP A 198 5.32 13.45 -12.74
C ASP A 198 4.60 12.26 -13.40
N PHE A 199 3.77 11.54 -12.65
CA PHE A 199 3.00 10.41 -13.15
C PHE A 199 1.50 10.73 -13.19
N PRO A 200 0.78 10.26 -14.23
CA PRO A 200 -0.67 10.38 -14.27
C PRO A 200 -1.31 9.58 -13.13
N GLY A 201 -2.39 10.10 -12.57
CA GLY A 201 -3.13 9.52 -11.47
C GLY A 201 -4.52 9.03 -11.86
N LEU A 202 -5.41 8.93 -10.86
CA LEU A 202 -6.79 8.46 -11.03
C LEU A 202 -7.62 9.39 -11.93
N ARG A 203 -7.45 10.71 -11.76
CA ARG A 203 -8.27 11.71 -12.47
C ARG A 203 -8.04 11.71 -13.97
N GLU A 204 -6.83 11.43 -14.42
CA GLU A 204 -6.49 11.29 -15.83
C GLU A 204 -7.21 10.09 -16.48
N LEU A 205 -7.62 9.12 -15.67
CA LEU A 205 -8.46 8.00 -16.09
C LEU A 205 -9.96 8.25 -15.85
N GLY A 206 -10.33 9.48 -15.44
CA GLY A 206 -11.72 9.87 -15.18
C GLY A 206 -12.29 9.28 -13.87
N VAL A 207 -11.43 8.83 -12.95
CA VAL A 207 -11.83 8.35 -11.63
C VAL A 207 -11.61 9.44 -10.59
N GLU A 208 -12.68 9.90 -9.94
CA GLU A 208 -12.56 10.84 -8.84
C GLU A 208 -12.21 10.11 -7.55
N PRO A 209 -11.08 10.45 -6.89
CA PRO A 209 -10.62 9.71 -5.71
C PRO A 209 -11.56 9.83 -4.52
N THR A 210 -11.96 8.71 -3.96
CA THR A 210 -12.83 8.60 -2.78
C THR A 210 -12.10 9.04 -1.51
N PRO A 211 -12.65 9.98 -0.72
CA PRO A 211 -12.04 10.39 0.55
C PRO A 211 -12.09 9.29 1.60
N LEU A 212 -11.03 9.20 2.40
CA LEU A 212 -10.92 8.24 3.50
C LEU A 212 -12.12 8.31 4.46
N ASP A 213 -12.59 9.53 4.76
CA ASP A 213 -13.69 9.79 5.69
C ASP A 213 -14.98 9.06 5.27
N ALA A 214 -15.26 8.96 3.96
CA ALA A 214 -16.45 8.27 3.45
C ALA A 214 -16.47 6.76 3.76
N VAL A 215 -15.31 6.14 3.88
CA VAL A 215 -15.18 4.70 4.14
C VAL A 215 -15.01 4.41 5.64
N LEU A 216 -14.42 5.35 6.40
CA LEU A 216 -14.19 5.19 7.84
C LEU A 216 -15.49 4.95 8.63
N ASP A 217 -16.56 5.61 8.26
CA ASP A 217 -17.86 5.44 8.92
C ASP A 217 -18.41 4.02 8.76
N GLU A 218 -18.22 3.42 7.60
CA GLU A 218 -18.64 2.03 7.34
C GLU A 218 -17.72 1.04 8.05
N VAL A 219 -16.41 1.24 8.00
CA VAL A 219 -15.42 0.44 8.75
C VAL A 219 -15.71 0.50 10.24
N GLY A 220 -16.02 1.68 10.75
CA GLY A 220 -16.41 1.88 12.15
C GLY A 220 -17.65 1.10 12.54
N ARG A 221 -18.69 1.08 11.70
CA ARG A 221 -19.92 0.32 11.91
C ARG A 221 -19.69 -1.20 11.90
N ARG A 222 -18.96 -1.71 10.91
CA ARG A 222 -18.63 -3.15 10.81
C ARG A 222 -17.78 -3.63 11.98
N ALA A 223 -16.78 -2.86 12.37
CA ALA A 223 -15.94 -3.18 13.51
C ALA A 223 -16.72 -3.16 14.85
N ALA A 224 -17.79 -2.35 14.96
CA ALA A 224 -18.69 -2.37 16.12
C ALA A 224 -19.60 -3.61 16.11
N ALA A 225 -20.10 -4.00 14.93
CA ALA A 225 -20.97 -5.17 14.75
C ALA A 225 -20.24 -6.50 14.96
N SER A 226 -18.95 -6.59 14.63
CA SER A 226 -18.11 -7.79 14.79
C SER A 226 -17.65 -8.06 16.24
N GLY A 227 -18.17 -7.34 17.23
CA GLY A 227 -17.91 -7.59 18.66
C GLY A 227 -16.52 -7.21 19.16
N LEU A 228 -15.74 -6.51 18.37
CA LEU A 228 -14.48 -5.87 18.80
C LEU A 228 -14.79 -4.60 19.63
N ARG A 229 -15.45 -4.82 20.80
CA ARG A 229 -15.64 -3.78 21.81
C ARG A 229 -14.42 -3.67 22.70
#